data_eb657223d0f1f4bec91c5169ea895f7a
#
_entry.id   eb657223d0f1f4bec91c5169ea895f7a
#
_cell.length_a   1.000
_cell.length_b   1.000
_cell.length_c   1.000
_cell.angle_alpha   90.00
_cell.angle_beta   90.00
_cell.angle_gamma   90.00
#
_symmetry.space_group_name_H-M   'P 1'
#
loop_
_entity.id
_entity.type
_entity.pdbx_description
1 polymer ?
#
loop_
_entity_poly.entity_id
_entity_poly.type
_entity_poly.pdbx_seq_one_letter_code
_entity_poly.pdbx_strand_id
1 'polypeptide(L)'
;MTVIPPGTDLDEFHPPQKNHQYPFAKQIDRFLNNPEKPLILALSRPDERKNILKLVEAYGESKALQQAANLLIVAGTRDDIRDLDDGPQDVLTNLLLFIDIYDLYGRVAVPKSHRASEVAEIYRLVAAGGGVFINPALTEPFGLTLLEAAASGLPVVATENGGPVDIIENCRNGVL
;
A
#
# COMPACT_ATOMS: atom_id res chain seq x y z
N MET A 1 -27.78 -19.54 -10.98
CA MET A 1 -27.58 -18.41 -10.04
C MET A 1 -26.37 -17.67 -10.53
N THR A 2 -26.49 -16.40 -10.90
CA THR A 2 -25.32 -15.61 -11.37
C THR A 2 -24.69 -14.97 -10.14
N VAL A 3 -23.41 -15.20 -9.92
CA VAL A 3 -22.62 -14.54 -8.86
C VAL A 3 -22.07 -13.24 -9.45
N ILE A 4 -22.37 -12.11 -8.81
CA ILE A 4 -21.82 -10.81 -9.18
C ILE A 4 -20.82 -10.44 -8.07
N PRO A 5 -19.50 -10.46 -8.35
CA PRO A 5 -18.50 -10.05 -7.36
C PRO A 5 -18.59 -8.53 -7.10
N PRO A 6 -18.08 -8.04 -5.95
CA PRO A 6 -17.98 -6.62 -5.71
C PRO A 6 -17.05 -5.96 -6.76
N GLY A 7 -17.42 -4.74 -7.15
CA GLY A 7 -16.65 -3.93 -8.10
C GLY A 7 -16.10 -2.66 -7.45
N THR A 8 -15.39 -1.84 -8.25
CA THR A 8 -14.90 -0.52 -7.86
C THR A 8 -15.50 0.57 -8.75
N ASP A 9 -15.53 1.80 -8.26
CA ASP A 9 -16.00 2.96 -9.00
C ASP A 9 -14.87 3.48 -9.91
N LEU A 10 -15.05 3.37 -11.23
CA LEU A 10 -14.05 3.80 -12.22
C LEU A 10 -14.04 5.33 -12.44
N ASP A 11 -15.05 6.06 -11.98
CA ASP A 11 -15.01 7.52 -11.97
C ASP A 11 -14.12 8.05 -10.84
N GLU A 12 -14.02 7.33 -9.74
CA GLU A 12 -13.13 7.64 -8.63
C GLU A 12 -11.72 7.04 -8.84
N PHE A 13 -11.63 5.75 -9.18
CA PHE A 13 -10.39 5.03 -9.37
C PHE A 13 -10.06 4.90 -10.86
N HIS A 14 -9.16 5.75 -11.33
CA HIS A 14 -8.73 5.81 -12.73
C HIS A 14 -7.22 6.12 -12.82
N PRO A 15 -6.56 5.85 -13.95
CA PRO A 15 -5.14 6.14 -14.14
C PRO A 15 -4.80 7.63 -13.94
N PRO A 16 -3.53 7.94 -13.61
CA PRO A 16 -3.08 9.31 -13.37
C PRO A 16 -3.24 10.18 -14.62
N GLN A 17 -3.62 11.44 -14.41
CA GLN A 17 -3.67 12.45 -15.47
C GLN A 17 -2.29 13.11 -15.62
N LYS A 18 -1.93 13.46 -16.84
CA LYS A 18 -0.67 14.19 -17.12
C LYS A 18 -0.64 15.54 -16.39
N ASN A 19 0.50 15.85 -15.80
CA ASN A 19 0.76 17.11 -15.09
C ASN A 19 -0.15 17.38 -13.87
N HIS A 20 -0.81 16.35 -13.34
CA HIS A 20 -1.55 16.50 -12.10
C HIS A 20 -0.60 16.56 -10.90
N GLN A 21 -0.85 17.49 -9.98
CA GLN A 21 -0.12 17.59 -8.72
C GLN A 21 -0.90 16.83 -7.63
N TYR A 22 -0.17 16.05 -6.85
CA TYR A 22 -0.72 15.24 -5.77
C TYR A 22 -0.37 15.86 -4.41
N PRO A 23 -1.27 16.60 -3.75
CA PRO A 23 -0.99 17.23 -2.46
C PRO A 23 -0.52 16.27 -1.39
N PHE A 24 -0.99 15.00 -1.42
CA PHE A 24 -0.58 13.95 -0.49
C PHE A 24 0.93 13.62 -0.58
N ALA A 25 1.60 13.90 -1.70
CA ALA A 25 3.04 13.71 -1.86
C ALA A 25 3.83 14.40 -0.73
N LYS A 26 3.46 15.63 -0.34
CA LYS A 26 4.11 16.36 0.74
C LYS A 26 4.08 15.65 2.09
N GLN A 27 3.05 14.83 2.35
CA GLN A 27 2.96 14.04 3.56
C GLN A 27 3.91 12.84 3.53
N ILE A 28 4.23 12.32 2.33
CA ILE A 28 5.12 11.18 2.11
C ILE A 28 6.58 11.64 2.08
N ASP A 29 6.88 12.71 1.35
CA ASP A 29 8.24 13.19 1.07
C ASP A 29 9.03 13.48 2.34
N ARG A 30 8.37 13.97 3.40
CA ARG A 30 9.02 14.24 4.70
C ARG A 30 9.67 13.00 5.36
N PHE A 31 9.29 11.79 4.93
CA PHE A 31 9.85 10.53 5.44
C PHE A 31 11.02 10.02 4.60
N LEU A 32 11.24 10.57 3.41
CA LEU A 32 12.09 9.97 2.39
C LEU A 32 13.31 10.83 2.08
N ASN A 33 14.50 10.21 2.08
CA ASN A 33 15.74 10.87 1.67
C ASN A 33 15.81 11.08 0.14
N ASN A 34 15.13 10.23 -0.62
CA ASN A 34 15.03 10.32 -2.08
C ASN A 34 13.58 10.08 -2.52
N PRO A 35 12.70 11.09 -2.47
CA PRO A 35 11.30 10.96 -2.80
C PRO A 35 11.01 10.65 -4.28
N GLU A 36 11.98 10.89 -5.18
CA GLU A 36 11.84 10.62 -6.61
C GLU A 36 11.87 9.13 -6.97
N LYS A 37 12.26 8.25 -6.04
CA LYS A 37 12.19 6.80 -6.28
C LYS A 37 10.75 6.31 -6.38
N PRO A 38 10.49 5.31 -7.24
CA PRO A 38 9.20 4.62 -7.24
C PRO A 38 8.78 4.17 -5.84
N LEU A 39 7.48 4.08 -5.60
CA LEU A 39 6.91 3.64 -4.33
C LEU A 39 6.36 2.22 -4.42
N ILE A 40 6.71 1.38 -3.46
CA ILE A 40 5.99 0.13 -3.17
C ILE A 40 4.90 0.51 -2.17
N LEU A 41 3.64 0.45 -2.58
CA LEU A 41 2.49 0.84 -1.74
C LEU A 41 1.83 -0.38 -1.11
N ALA A 42 1.69 -0.37 0.21
CA ALA A 42 0.72 -1.18 0.93
C ALA A 42 -0.32 -0.28 1.60
N LEU A 43 -1.60 -0.53 1.32
CA LEU A 43 -2.72 0.24 1.88
C LEU A 43 -3.74 -0.73 2.48
N SER A 44 -3.90 -0.66 3.81
CA SER A 44 -4.83 -1.51 4.56
C SER A 44 -5.05 -0.97 5.97
N ARG A 45 -5.97 -1.58 6.71
CA ARG A 45 -6.02 -1.37 8.16
C ARG A 45 -4.80 -2.02 8.83
N PRO A 46 -4.33 -1.52 9.97
CA PRO A 46 -3.27 -2.14 10.76
C PRO A 46 -3.82 -3.38 11.50
N ASP A 47 -3.95 -4.48 10.77
CA ASP A 47 -4.48 -5.77 11.23
C ASP A 47 -3.40 -6.83 10.94
N GLU A 48 -3.14 -7.73 11.88
CA GLU A 48 -2.11 -8.78 11.75
C GLU A 48 -2.30 -9.61 10.47
N ARG A 49 -3.57 -9.90 10.10
CA ARG A 49 -3.90 -10.65 8.87
C ARG A 49 -3.50 -9.94 7.59
N LYS A 50 -3.31 -8.61 7.63
CA LYS A 50 -2.80 -7.82 6.50
C LYS A 50 -1.30 -7.96 6.31
N ASN A 51 -0.62 -8.58 7.28
CA ASN A 51 0.77 -9.05 7.19
C ASN A 51 1.79 -7.98 6.78
N ILE A 52 1.53 -6.73 7.17
CA ILE A 52 2.38 -5.56 6.83
C ILE A 52 3.81 -5.76 7.38
N LEU A 53 3.94 -6.36 8.56
CA LEU A 53 5.24 -6.57 9.20
C LEU A 53 6.15 -7.46 8.34
N LYS A 54 5.60 -8.51 7.71
CA LYS A 54 6.38 -9.37 6.81
C LYS A 54 6.82 -8.65 5.55
N LEU A 55 6.03 -7.70 5.07
CA LEU A 55 6.44 -6.82 3.96
C LEU A 55 7.64 -5.95 4.36
N VAL A 56 7.60 -5.34 5.56
CA VAL A 56 8.70 -4.49 6.05
C VAL A 56 9.97 -5.30 6.28
N GLU A 57 9.84 -6.51 6.83
CA GLU A 57 10.94 -7.47 6.98
C GLU A 57 11.59 -7.80 5.62
N ALA A 58 10.78 -8.24 4.66
CA ALA A 58 11.25 -8.58 3.31
C ALA A 58 11.94 -7.39 2.60
N TYR A 59 11.39 -6.18 2.76
CA TYR A 59 12.01 -4.96 2.26
C TYR A 59 13.31 -4.64 3.00
N GLY A 60 13.35 -4.81 4.33
CA GLY A 60 14.51 -4.59 5.18
C GLY A 60 15.69 -5.51 4.85
N GLU A 61 15.40 -6.76 4.52
CA GLU A 61 16.41 -7.75 4.13
C GLU A 61 16.93 -7.56 2.70
N SER A 62 16.18 -6.87 1.83
CA SER A 62 16.53 -6.70 0.42
C SER A 62 17.19 -5.35 0.11
N LYS A 63 18.51 -5.32 0.06
CA LYS A 63 19.26 -4.11 -0.38
C LYS A 63 18.92 -3.71 -1.82
N ALA A 64 18.58 -4.67 -2.69
CA ALA A 64 18.18 -4.41 -4.06
C ALA A 64 16.86 -3.62 -4.12
N LEU A 65 15.84 -4.03 -3.34
CA LEU A 65 14.58 -3.28 -3.25
C LEU A 65 14.79 -1.88 -2.67
N GLN A 66 15.57 -1.73 -1.60
CA GLN A 66 15.90 -0.43 -1.00
C GLN A 66 16.63 0.52 -1.97
N GLN A 67 17.41 -0.02 -2.90
CA GLN A 67 18.05 0.77 -3.95
C GLN A 67 17.07 1.20 -5.03
N ALA A 68 16.14 0.33 -5.42
CA ALA A 68 15.21 0.53 -6.52
C ALA A 68 14.00 1.40 -6.15
N ALA A 69 13.44 1.27 -4.95
CA ALA A 69 12.18 1.88 -4.55
C ALA A 69 12.16 2.26 -3.08
N ASN A 70 11.26 3.16 -2.70
CA ASN A 70 10.86 3.40 -1.31
C ASN A 70 9.60 2.60 -0.95
N LEU A 71 9.36 2.40 0.34
CA LEU A 71 8.16 1.73 0.84
C LEU A 71 7.18 2.76 1.41
N LEU A 72 5.93 2.73 0.97
CA LEU A 72 4.84 3.54 1.51
C LEU A 72 3.81 2.62 2.17
N ILE A 73 3.60 2.80 3.47
CA ILE A 73 2.61 2.05 4.25
C ILE A 73 1.54 3.00 4.74
N VAL A 74 0.34 2.85 4.20
CA VAL A 74 -0.87 3.58 4.59
C VAL A 74 -1.71 2.66 5.46
N ALA A 75 -1.55 2.79 6.78
CA ALA A 75 -2.11 1.87 7.77
C ALA A 75 -3.11 2.58 8.69
N GLY A 76 -4.27 2.93 8.15
CA GLY A 76 -5.34 3.62 8.89
C GLY A 76 -4.98 5.07 9.27
N THR A 77 -5.81 5.63 10.14
CA THR A 77 -5.65 7.00 10.67
C THR A 77 -5.49 6.93 12.19
N ARG A 78 -4.53 7.68 12.74
CA ARG A 78 -4.24 7.73 14.17
C ARG A 78 -3.65 9.09 14.58
N ASP A 79 -3.92 9.50 15.77
CA ASP A 79 -3.19 10.61 16.43
C ASP A 79 -2.05 10.06 17.29
N ASP A 80 -2.38 9.11 18.17
CA ASP A 80 -1.40 8.40 19.01
C ASP A 80 -1.63 6.88 18.90
N ILE A 81 -0.55 6.12 18.78
CA ILE A 81 -0.61 4.64 18.69
C ILE A 81 -1.17 4.06 20.00
N ARG A 82 -0.90 4.68 21.12
CA ARG A 82 -1.33 4.21 22.46
C ARG A 82 -2.83 4.30 22.70
N ASP A 83 -3.54 5.10 21.88
CA ASP A 83 -4.99 5.28 21.96
C ASP A 83 -5.76 4.27 21.07
N LEU A 84 -5.05 3.41 20.37
CA LEU A 84 -5.64 2.37 19.52
C LEU A 84 -5.96 1.11 20.32
N ASP A 85 -6.87 0.29 19.79
CA ASP A 85 -7.10 -1.07 20.28
C ASP A 85 -5.82 -1.91 20.22
N ASP A 86 -5.69 -2.94 21.06
CA ASP A 86 -4.49 -3.75 21.23
C ASP A 86 -3.91 -4.27 19.88
N GLY A 87 -4.73 -4.83 18.99
CA GLY A 87 -4.26 -5.38 17.72
C GLY A 87 -3.62 -4.34 16.79
N PRO A 88 -4.32 -3.25 16.43
CA PRO A 88 -3.75 -2.13 15.68
C PRO A 88 -2.55 -1.48 16.35
N GLN A 89 -2.56 -1.35 17.68
CA GLN A 89 -1.44 -0.82 18.45
C GLN A 89 -0.20 -1.69 18.30
N ASP A 90 -0.35 -3.00 18.45
CA ASP A 90 0.76 -3.96 18.31
C ASP A 90 1.36 -3.94 16.91
N VAL A 91 0.53 -3.95 15.86
CA VAL A 91 0.99 -3.89 14.48
C VAL A 91 1.79 -2.62 14.21
N LEU A 92 1.30 -1.45 14.64
CA LEU A 92 1.97 -0.17 14.38
C LEU A 92 3.23 0.01 15.24
N THR A 93 3.23 -0.49 16.47
CA THR A 93 4.42 -0.49 17.33
C THR A 93 5.52 -1.34 16.72
N ASN A 94 5.19 -2.58 16.32
CA ASN A 94 6.16 -3.47 15.69
C ASN A 94 6.63 -2.94 14.32
N LEU A 95 5.77 -2.26 13.56
CA LEU A 95 6.16 -1.58 12.32
C LEU A 95 7.28 -0.55 12.56
N LEU A 96 7.15 0.28 13.61
CA LEU A 96 8.19 1.26 13.95
C LEU A 96 9.47 0.58 14.43
N LEU A 97 9.36 -0.51 15.22
CA LEU A 97 10.50 -1.31 15.64
C LEU A 97 11.25 -1.93 14.44
N PHE A 98 10.52 -2.43 13.43
CA PHE A 98 11.14 -2.99 12.23
C PHE A 98 11.86 -1.93 11.38
N ILE A 99 11.31 -0.70 11.33
CA ILE A 99 12.00 0.43 10.69
C ILE A 99 13.35 0.70 11.37
N ASP A 100 13.39 0.62 12.69
CA ASP A 100 14.61 0.79 13.47
C ASP A 100 15.57 -0.40 13.29
N ILE A 101 15.10 -1.63 13.48
CA ILE A 101 15.92 -2.87 13.39
C ILE A 101 16.63 -2.97 12.05
N TYR A 102 15.96 -2.62 10.95
CA TYR A 102 16.52 -2.72 9.58
C TYR A 102 17.15 -1.41 9.08
N ASP A 103 17.23 -0.37 9.92
CA ASP A 103 17.74 0.97 9.55
C ASP A 103 17.07 1.51 8.26
N LEU A 104 15.75 1.56 8.27
CA LEU A 104 14.94 1.98 7.12
C LEU A 104 14.56 3.47 7.15
N TYR A 105 15.17 4.25 8.01
CA TYR A 105 14.96 5.70 8.07
C TYR A 105 15.28 6.36 6.73
N GLY A 106 14.39 7.25 6.28
CA GLY A 106 14.51 7.89 4.98
C GLY A 106 14.16 7.01 3.78
N ARG A 107 13.62 5.78 4.00
CA ARG A 107 13.23 4.82 2.96
C ARG A 107 11.80 4.33 3.09
N VAL A 108 11.19 4.48 4.28
CA VAL A 108 9.84 4.02 4.58
C VAL A 108 8.99 5.21 5.04
N ALA A 109 7.91 5.46 4.33
CA ALA A 109 6.92 6.46 4.70
C ALA A 109 5.71 5.80 5.39
N VAL A 110 5.35 6.29 6.58
CA VAL A 110 4.19 5.82 7.36
C VAL A 110 3.37 7.03 7.80
N PRO A 111 2.57 7.64 6.90
CA PRO A 111 1.74 8.78 7.27
C PRO A 111 0.76 8.43 8.37
N LYS A 112 0.52 9.39 9.30
CA LYS A 112 -0.37 9.18 10.44
C LYS A 112 -1.85 9.15 10.07
N SER A 113 -2.21 9.83 8.99
CA SER A 113 -3.61 9.99 8.60
C SER A 113 -3.77 10.16 7.10
N HIS A 114 -4.92 9.76 6.63
CA HIS A 114 -5.43 10.06 5.29
C HIS A 114 -6.96 10.11 5.36
N ARG A 115 -7.58 10.85 4.47
CA ARG A 115 -9.03 10.86 4.30
C ARG A 115 -9.44 9.78 3.30
N ALA A 116 -10.67 9.29 3.40
CA ALA A 116 -11.20 8.34 2.41
C ALA A 116 -11.10 8.88 0.97
N SER A 117 -11.37 10.18 0.77
CA SER A 117 -11.24 10.85 -0.53
C SER A 117 -9.80 10.96 -1.06
N GLU A 118 -8.79 10.71 -0.25
CA GLU A 118 -7.37 10.73 -0.66
C GLU A 118 -6.88 9.36 -1.13
N VAL A 119 -7.65 8.28 -0.92
CA VAL A 119 -7.23 6.92 -1.28
C VAL A 119 -6.98 6.80 -2.78
N ALA A 120 -7.90 7.26 -3.60
CA ALA A 120 -7.74 7.25 -5.06
C ALA A 120 -6.57 8.15 -5.53
N GLU A 121 -6.34 9.27 -4.83
CA GLU A 121 -5.19 10.15 -5.07
C GLU A 121 -3.87 9.44 -4.75
N ILE A 122 -3.79 8.68 -3.65
CA ILE A 122 -2.61 7.92 -3.26
C ILE A 122 -2.27 6.87 -4.32
N TYR A 123 -3.25 6.12 -4.82
CA TYR A 123 -3.01 5.16 -5.91
C TYR A 123 -2.48 5.86 -7.17
N ARG A 124 -3.09 6.97 -7.58
CA ARG A 124 -2.64 7.73 -8.76
C ARG A 124 -1.25 8.32 -8.59
N LEU A 125 -0.92 8.84 -7.41
CA LEU A 125 0.42 9.34 -7.09
C LEU A 125 1.47 8.25 -7.29
N VAL A 126 1.23 7.07 -6.73
CA VAL A 126 2.14 5.93 -6.84
C VAL A 126 2.25 5.44 -8.28
N ALA A 127 1.13 5.38 -9.02
CA ALA A 127 1.12 5.02 -10.44
C ALA A 127 1.88 6.03 -11.31
N ALA A 128 1.72 7.33 -11.06
CA ALA A 128 2.44 8.39 -11.76
C ALA A 128 3.96 8.32 -11.55
N GLY A 129 4.40 7.87 -10.36
CA GLY A 129 5.81 7.63 -10.03
C GLY A 129 6.37 6.28 -10.51
N GLY A 130 5.62 5.49 -11.27
CA GLY A 130 6.05 4.17 -11.74
C GLY A 130 6.15 3.13 -10.62
N GLY A 131 5.37 3.28 -9.56
CA GLY A 131 5.34 2.39 -8.42
C GLY A 131 4.49 1.13 -8.61
N VAL A 132 4.31 0.37 -7.54
CA VAL A 132 3.58 -0.90 -7.51
C VAL A 132 2.71 -0.97 -6.24
N PHE A 133 1.55 -1.59 -6.34
CA PHE A 133 0.73 -1.93 -5.19
C PHE A 133 1.01 -3.35 -4.73
N ILE A 134 1.19 -3.55 -3.41
CA ILE A 134 1.37 -4.87 -2.82
C ILE A 134 0.32 -5.14 -1.74
N ASN A 135 -0.32 -6.31 -1.81
CA ASN A 135 -1.20 -6.83 -0.78
C ASN A 135 -0.59 -8.12 -0.20
N PRO A 136 0.14 -8.04 0.92
CA PRO A 136 0.82 -9.19 1.52
C PRO A 136 -0.09 -9.99 2.46
N ALA A 137 -1.41 -9.76 2.45
CA ALA A 137 -2.35 -10.36 3.39
C ALA A 137 -2.25 -11.90 3.41
N LEU A 138 -2.32 -12.48 4.60
CA LEU A 138 -2.35 -13.94 4.77
C LEU A 138 -3.58 -14.56 4.11
N THR A 139 -4.69 -13.83 4.10
CA THR A 139 -5.92 -14.15 3.39
C THR A 139 -6.63 -12.86 3.02
N GLU A 140 -7.00 -12.70 1.77
CA GLU A 140 -7.78 -11.57 1.27
C GLU A 140 -9.08 -12.10 0.64
N PRO A 141 -10.24 -12.00 1.33
CA PRO A 141 -11.47 -12.61 0.84
C PRO A 141 -11.95 -12.09 -0.50
N PHE A 142 -11.83 -10.77 -0.76
CA PHE A 142 -12.35 -10.11 -1.96
C PHE A 142 -11.28 -9.39 -2.75
N GLY A 143 -10.49 -8.52 -2.09
CA GLY A 143 -9.42 -7.77 -2.73
C GLY A 143 -9.90 -6.46 -3.40
N LEU A 144 -10.82 -5.71 -2.79
CA LEU A 144 -11.25 -4.41 -3.32
C LEU A 144 -10.06 -3.46 -3.56
N THR A 145 -9.09 -3.44 -2.65
CA THR A 145 -7.86 -2.64 -2.80
C THR A 145 -7.03 -3.02 -4.02
N LEU A 146 -7.09 -4.29 -4.46
CA LEU A 146 -6.43 -4.74 -5.69
C LEU A 146 -7.16 -4.18 -6.93
N LEU A 147 -8.50 -4.18 -6.91
CA LEU A 147 -9.31 -3.61 -7.99
C LEU A 147 -9.12 -2.10 -8.10
N GLU A 148 -9.10 -1.39 -6.97
CA GLU A 148 -8.84 0.05 -6.87
C GLU A 148 -7.44 0.42 -7.41
N ALA A 149 -6.42 -0.32 -6.99
CA ALA A 149 -5.05 -0.15 -7.48
C ALA A 149 -4.94 -0.41 -8.97
N ALA A 150 -5.53 -1.52 -9.45
CA ALA A 150 -5.57 -1.89 -10.86
C ALA A 150 -6.28 -0.84 -11.71
N ALA A 151 -7.47 -0.38 -11.28
CA ALA A 151 -8.22 0.69 -11.95
C ALA A 151 -7.43 1.99 -12.01
N SER A 152 -6.61 2.27 -10.99
CA SER A 152 -5.72 3.43 -10.95
C SER A 152 -4.43 3.27 -11.77
N GLY A 153 -4.26 2.14 -12.49
CA GLY A 153 -3.13 1.90 -13.38
C GLY A 153 -1.89 1.33 -12.70
N LEU A 154 -1.98 0.82 -11.46
CA LEU A 154 -0.86 0.20 -10.76
C LEU A 154 -0.70 -1.27 -11.13
N PRO A 155 0.53 -1.74 -11.36
CA PRO A 155 0.83 -3.16 -11.25
C PRO A 155 0.55 -3.65 -9.83
N VAL A 156 0.05 -4.88 -9.70
CA VAL A 156 -0.35 -5.46 -8.42
C VAL A 156 0.49 -6.69 -8.10
N VAL A 157 0.95 -6.79 -6.86
CA VAL A 157 1.55 -8.01 -6.29
C VAL A 157 0.68 -8.44 -5.10
N ALA A 158 0.26 -9.69 -5.07
CA ALA A 158 -0.58 -10.18 -3.98
C ALA A 158 -0.26 -11.63 -3.61
N THR A 159 -0.75 -12.05 -2.46
CA THR A 159 -0.70 -13.46 -2.04
C THR A 159 -1.79 -14.27 -2.74
N GLU A 160 -1.54 -15.54 -2.99
CA GLU A 160 -2.42 -16.47 -3.71
C GLU A 160 -3.59 -17.03 -2.87
N ASN A 161 -3.99 -16.36 -1.78
CA ASN A 161 -5.00 -16.90 -0.87
C ASN A 161 -6.27 -16.02 -0.87
N GLY A 162 -7.27 -16.44 -1.63
CA GLY A 162 -8.59 -15.81 -1.71
C GLY A 162 -8.83 -15.04 -3.02
N GLY A 163 -9.51 -13.90 -2.93
CA GLY A 163 -9.90 -13.08 -4.08
C GLY A 163 -8.81 -12.60 -5.03
N PRO A 164 -7.55 -12.43 -4.59
CA PRO A 164 -6.47 -12.00 -5.49
C PRO A 164 -6.27 -12.90 -6.71
N VAL A 165 -6.46 -14.21 -6.56
CA VAL A 165 -6.32 -15.17 -7.68
C VAL A 165 -7.24 -14.79 -8.83
N ASP A 166 -8.54 -14.67 -8.54
CA ASP A 166 -9.53 -14.32 -9.56
C ASP A 166 -9.28 -12.95 -10.18
N ILE A 167 -8.86 -11.97 -9.36
CA ILE A 167 -8.60 -10.60 -9.83
C ILE A 167 -7.40 -10.57 -10.78
N ILE A 168 -6.28 -11.18 -10.41
CA ILE A 168 -5.06 -11.13 -11.21
C ILE A 168 -5.23 -11.94 -12.50
N GLU A 169 -5.89 -13.10 -12.46
CA GLU A 169 -6.21 -13.88 -13.65
C GLU A 169 -7.08 -13.11 -14.66
N ASN A 170 -8.10 -12.38 -14.16
CA ASN A 170 -9.02 -11.65 -15.02
C ASN A 170 -8.47 -10.30 -15.49
N CYS A 171 -7.81 -9.54 -14.62
CA CYS A 171 -7.31 -8.20 -14.96
C CYS A 171 -5.94 -8.21 -15.65
N ARG A 172 -5.15 -9.28 -15.50
CA ARG A 172 -3.81 -9.48 -16.10
C ARG A 172 -2.82 -8.35 -15.85
N ASN A 173 -2.95 -7.70 -14.69
CA ASN A 173 -2.14 -6.52 -14.33
C ASN A 173 -1.22 -6.77 -13.12
N GLY A 174 -1.01 -8.02 -12.73
CA GLY A 174 -0.27 -8.35 -11.53
C GLY A 174 0.33 -9.75 -11.52
N VAL A 175 0.90 -10.09 -10.37
CA VAL A 175 1.47 -11.40 -10.04
C VAL A 175 1.04 -11.84 -8.64
N LEU A 176 0.96 -13.15 -8.43
CA LEU A 176 0.74 -13.79 -7.15
C LEU A 176 2.06 -14.21 -6.52
#